data_7faa2879b93842a6d8293a7c0cae11cc
#
_entry.id   7faa2879b93842a6d8293a7c0cae11cc
#
_cell.length_a   1.000
_cell.length_b   1.000
_cell.length_c   1.000
_cell.angle_alpha   90.00
_cell.angle_beta   90.00
_cell.angle_gamma   90.00
#
_symmetry.space_group_name_H-M   'P 1'
#
loop_
_entity.id
_entity.type
_entity.pdbx_description
1 polymer ?
#
loop_
_entity_poly.entity_id
_entity_poly.type
_entity_poly.pdbx_seq_one_letter_code
_entity_poly.pdbx_strand_id
1 'polypeptide(L)' 'MRILTRAQVRDRVSISFAEIARREARGEFPKRIQISPNRVGWLEDEIDDFIQALVARRNTLAGTP' A
#
# COMPACT_ATOMS: atom_id res chain seq x y z
N MET A 1 -2.86 10.55 -12.43
CA MET A 1 -3.04 10.22 -11.00
C MET A 1 -4.39 9.53 -10.80
N ARG A 2 -4.38 8.44 -10.08
CA ARG A 2 -5.59 7.65 -9.90
C ARG A 2 -5.74 7.27 -8.44
N ILE A 3 -6.98 7.23 -7.96
CA ILE A 3 -7.29 6.81 -6.60
C ILE A 3 -7.85 5.39 -6.64
N LEU A 4 -7.30 4.51 -5.81
CA LEU A 4 -7.72 3.13 -5.71
C LEU A 4 -8.64 2.95 -4.52
N THR A 5 -9.65 2.10 -4.68
CA THR A 5 -10.56 1.76 -3.58
C THR A 5 -9.87 0.79 -2.63
N ARG A 6 -10.49 0.58 -1.46
CA ARG A 6 -10.01 -0.39 -0.47
C ARG A 6 -9.81 -1.77 -1.09
N ALA A 7 -10.80 -2.23 -1.85
CA ALA A 7 -10.73 -3.56 -2.47
C ALA A 7 -9.61 -3.63 -3.51
N GLN A 8 -9.44 -2.56 -4.29
CA GLN A 8 -8.39 -2.53 -5.30
C GLN A 8 -7.00 -2.55 -4.67
N VAL A 9 -6.81 -1.82 -3.57
CA VAL A 9 -5.53 -1.82 -2.87
C VAL A 9 -5.25 -3.22 -2.30
N ARG A 10 -6.24 -3.81 -1.65
CA ARG A 10 -6.07 -5.16 -1.10
C ARG A 10 -5.68 -6.16 -2.17
N ASP A 11 -6.31 -6.07 -3.35
CA ASP A 11 -5.97 -6.98 -4.44
C ASP A 11 -4.55 -6.79 -4.94
N ARG A 12 -4.08 -5.55 -4.96
CA ARG A 12 -2.74 -5.25 -5.47
C ARG A 12 -1.63 -5.66 -4.50
N VAL A 13 -1.85 -5.44 -3.20
CA VAL A 13 -0.79 -5.70 -2.21
C VAL A 13 -0.94 -7.03 -1.51
N SER A 14 -2.07 -7.71 -1.68
CA SER A 14 -2.31 -9.05 -1.15
C SER A 14 -2.23 -9.13 0.37
N ILE A 15 -2.57 -8.07 1.06
CA ILE A 15 -2.66 -8.06 2.53
C ILE A 15 -4.05 -7.60 2.94
N SER A 16 -4.49 -8.08 4.10
CA SER A 16 -5.83 -7.77 4.59
C SER A 16 -5.94 -6.30 4.94
N PHE A 17 -7.17 -5.79 4.97
CA PHE A 17 -7.39 -4.40 5.36
C PHE A 17 -6.95 -4.15 6.79
N ALA A 18 -7.12 -5.12 7.69
CA ALA A 18 -6.65 -4.99 9.06
C ALA A 18 -5.14 -4.80 9.12
N GLU A 19 -4.40 -5.54 8.29
CA GLU A 19 -2.95 -5.39 8.21
C GLU A 19 -2.56 -4.04 7.62
N ILE A 20 -3.29 -3.59 6.59
CA ILE A 20 -3.06 -2.28 6.01
C ILE A 20 -3.21 -1.20 7.08
N ALA A 21 -4.27 -1.28 7.89
CA ALA A 21 -4.52 -0.30 8.94
C ALA A 21 -3.41 -0.29 9.97
N ARG A 22 -2.91 -1.46 10.36
CA ARG A 22 -1.80 -1.56 11.31
C ARG A 22 -0.54 -0.93 10.75
N ARG A 23 -0.24 -1.18 9.48
CA ARG A 23 0.95 -0.61 8.82
C ARG A 23 0.83 0.89 8.67
N GLU A 24 -0.35 1.39 8.37
CA GLU A 24 -0.58 2.84 8.31
C GLU A 24 -0.29 3.48 9.67
N ALA A 25 -0.74 2.85 10.74
CA ALA A 25 -0.55 3.38 12.08
C ALA A 25 0.94 3.45 12.46
N ARG A 26 1.76 2.56 11.90
CA ARG A 26 3.20 2.55 12.13
C ARG A 26 3.98 3.40 11.14
N GLY A 27 3.30 4.05 10.19
CA GLY A 27 3.95 4.81 9.14
C GLY A 27 4.64 3.94 8.09
N GLU A 28 4.22 2.69 7.94
CA GLU A 28 4.84 1.73 7.03
C GLU A 28 3.98 1.44 5.81
N PHE A 29 2.96 2.25 5.57
CA PHE A 29 2.08 2.09 4.43
C PHE A 29 1.60 3.48 4.01
N PRO A 30 1.35 3.71 2.70
CA PRO A 30 0.82 4.99 2.27
C PRO A 30 -0.48 5.30 2.99
N LYS A 31 -0.66 6.55 3.39
CA LYS A 31 -1.84 6.94 4.14
C LYS A 31 -3.04 7.07 3.22
N ARG A 32 -4.19 6.65 3.72
CA ARG A 32 -5.43 6.74 2.97
C ARG A 32 -5.85 8.18 2.78
N ILE A 33 -6.63 8.41 1.74
CA ILE A 33 -7.21 9.71 1.44
C ILE A 33 -8.69 9.62 1.75
N GLN A 34 -9.21 10.59 2.47
CA GLN A 34 -10.63 10.68 2.74
C GLN A 34 -11.30 11.28 1.51
N ILE A 35 -12.05 10.44 0.78
CA ILE A 35 -12.73 10.89 -0.44
C ILE A 35 -14.07 11.53 -0.10
N SER A 36 -14.79 10.93 0.83
CA SER A 36 -16.08 11.41 1.30
C SER A 36 -16.27 10.88 2.72
N PRO A 37 -17.31 11.29 3.44
CA PRO A 37 -17.49 10.84 4.84
C PRO A 37 -17.41 9.33 5.04
N ASN A 38 -17.82 8.55 4.03
CA ASN A 38 -17.86 7.11 4.16
C ASN A 38 -16.93 6.38 3.20
N ARG A 39 -16.04 7.11 2.51
CA ARG A 39 -15.17 6.51 1.52
C ARG A 39 -13.74 6.95 1.69
N VAL A 40 -12.85 5.97 1.60
CA VAL A 40 -11.41 6.23 1.63
C VAL A 40 -10.79 5.60 0.38
N GLY A 41 -9.61 6.07 0.03
CA GLY A 41 -8.85 5.52 -1.09
C GLY A 41 -7.38 5.78 -0.90
N TRP A 42 -6.60 5.34 -1.85
CA TRP A 42 -5.15 5.51 -1.86
C TRP A 42 -4.72 5.95 -3.24
N LEU A 43 -3.68 6.74 -3.32
CA LEU A 43 -3.12 7.10 -4.62
C LEU A 43 -2.44 5.89 -5.24
N GLU A 44 -2.78 5.61 -6.49
CA GLU A 44 -2.19 4.47 -7.20
C GLU A 44 -0.67 4.56 -7.25
N ASP A 45 -0.14 5.75 -7.51
CA ASP A 45 1.30 5.95 -7.60
C ASP A 45 1.99 5.59 -6.29
N GLU A 46 1.39 5.94 -5.16
CA GLU A 46 1.95 5.62 -3.85
C GLU A 46 1.90 4.11 -3.58
N ILE A 47 0.83 3.46 -4.00
CA ILE A 47 0.71 2.01 -3.85
C ILE A 47 1.76 1.32 -4.72
N ASP A 48 1.96 1.79 -5.95
CA ASP A 48 2.97 1.23 -6.83
C ASP A 48 4.38 1.41 -6.23
N ASP A 49 4.65 2.58 -5.65
CA ASP A 49 5.93 2.83 -4.99
C ASP A 49 6.14 1.90 -3.79
N PHE A 50 5.07 1.65 -3.04
CA PHE A 50 5.12 0.73 -1.92
C PHE A 50 5.50 -0.68 -2.40
N ILE A 51 4.87 -1.13 -3.47
CA ILE A 51 5.15 -2.45 -4.05
C ILE A 51 6.59 -2.51 -4.56
N GLN A 52 7.05 -1.46 -5.23
CA GLN A 52 8.43 -1.40 -5.72
C GLN A 52 9.44 -1.44 -4.56
N ALA A 53 9.12 -0.80 -3.45
CA ALA A 53 9.98 -0.84 -2.27
C ALA A 53 10.07 -2.27 -1.70
N LEU A 54 8.96 -3.01 -1.71
CA LEU A 54 8.97 -4.41 -1.29
C LEU A 54 9.85 -5.26 -2.22
N VAL A 55 9.73 -5.04 -3.52
CA VAL A 55 10.52 -5.77 -4.50
C VAL A 55 12.00 -5.46 -4.32
N ALA A 56 12.35 -4.19 -4.15
CA ALA A 56 13.73 -3.77 -3.93
C ALA A 56 14.30 -4.39 -2.67
N ARG A 57 13.49 -4.44 -1.61
CA ARG A 57 13.92 -5.03 -0.34
C ARG A 57 14.19 -6.53 -0.50
N ARG A 58 13.29 -7.23 -1.21
CA ARG A 58 13.50 -8.65 -1.51
C ARG A 58 14.81 -8.85 -2.27
N ASN A 59 15.05 -8.04 -3.29
CA ASN A 59 16.24 -8.18 -4.11
C ASN A 59 17.51 -7.93 -3.29
N THR A 60 17.47 -6.96 -2.38
CA THR A 60 18.60 -6.68 -1.50
C THR A 60 18.87 -7.85 -0.57
N LEU A 61 17.81 -8.41 0.04
CA LEU A 61 17.96 -9.49 1.01
C LEU A 61 18.29 -10.82 0.36
N ALA A 62 17.64 -11.13 -0.76
CA ALA A 62 17.78 -12.41 -1.43
C ALA A 62 18.90 -12.43 -2.45
N GLY A 63 19.22 -11.27 -3.03
CA GLY A 63 20.23 -11.15 -4.06
C GLY A 63 21.63 -10.97 -3.52
N THR A 64 21.80 -11.04 -2.25
CA THR A 64 23.13 -10.91 -1.66
C THR A 64 23.95 -12.13 -2.05
N PRO A 65 25.05 -11.94 -2.73
CA PRO A 65 25.91 -13.05 -3.09
C PRO A 65 26.45 -13.75 -1.87
#